data_92c158acc59d06311abeca2c47a7c9bf
#
_entry.id   92c158acc59d06311abeca2c47a7c9bf
#
_cell.length_a   1.000
_cell.length_b   1.000
_cell.length_c   1.000
_cell.angle_alpha   90.00
_cell.angle_beta   90.00
_cell.angle_gamma   90.00
#
_symmetry.space_group_name_H-M   'P 1'
#
loop_
_entity.id
_entity.type
_entity.pdbx_description
1 polymer ?
#
loop_
_entity_poly.entity_id
_entity_poly.type
_entity_poly.pdbx_seq_one_letter_code
_entity_poly.pdbx_strand_id
1 'polypeptide(L)'
;MKRKLFIDTGHSAKYQGANGEVEWVRKIAEKLYPLLDTTYWDVVKVPDVYPGENSASTSLIKRIRWINDNGDANDMLVSIHANSAANVNARGVETCYYSGSDKSKEEALR
;
A
#
# COMPACT_ATOMS: atom_id res chain seq x y z
N MET A 1 -6.19 15.06 -17.21
CA MET A 1 -6.33 14.80 -15.77
C MET A 1 -5.34 13.73 -15.34
N LYS A 2 -4.62 13.97 -14.26
CA LYS A 2 -3.65 12.98 -13.76
C LYS A 2 -4.37 11.79 -13.15
N ARG A 3 -3.80 10.60 -13.33
CA ARG A 3 -4.21 9.42 -12.60
C ARG A 3 -3.73 9.52 -11.16
N LYS A 4 -4.52 9.01 -10.25
CA LYS A 4 -4.09 8.91 -8.85
C LYS A 4 -3.18 7.70 -8.64
N LEU A 5 -2.14 7.91 -7.86
CA LEU A 5 -1.29 6.84 -7.33
C LEU A 5 -1.49 6.82 -5.81
N PHE A 6 -2.23 5.82 -5.36
CA PHE A 6 -2.46 5.60 -3.93
C PHE A 6 -1.26 4.86 -3.35
N ILE A 7 -0.65 5.42 -2.32
CA ILE A 7 0.41 4.76 -1.57
C ILE A 7 -0.15 4.35 -0.22
N ASP A 8 -0.22 3.05 0.00
CA ASP A 8 -0.72 2.43 1.22
C ASP A 8 0.43 1.79 1.97
N THR A 9 0.56 2.12 3.25
CA THR A 9 1.62 1.58 4.10
C THR A 9 1.23 0.27 4.80
N GLY A 10 0.31 -0.48 4.20
CA GLY A 10 -0.07 -1.82 4.60
C GLY A 10 -1.04 -1.86 5.77
N HIS A 11 -0.56 -1.69 6.98
CA HIS A 11 -1.37 -1.83 8.19
C HIS A 11 -1.74 -0.48 8.80
N SER A 12 -2.75 -0.49 9.66
CA SER A 12 -3.11 0.69 10.44
C SER A 12 -2.08 0.94 11.55
N ALA A 13 -1.97 2.19 11.97
CA ALA A 13 -1.14 2.53 13.13
C ALA A 13 -1.59 1.78 14.41
N LYS A 14 -2.86 1.44 14.49
CA LYS A 14 -3.44 0.74 15.64
C LYS A 14 -3.36 -0.78 15.53
N TYR A 15 -3.51 -1.32 14.31
CA TYR A 15 -3.50 -2.76 14.05
C TYR A 15 -2.31 -3.08 13.15
N GLN A 16 -1.17 -3.23 13.77
CA GLN A 16 0.11 -3.50 13.09
C GLN A 16 0.19 -4.96 12.65
N GLY A 17 0.93 -5.19 11.56
CA GLY A 17 1.23 -6.52 11.07
C GLY A 17 2.44 -7.15 11.76
N ALA A 18 3.45 -7.55 11.00
CA ALA A 18 4.69 -8.10 11.55
C ALA A 18 5.37 -7.08 12.48
N ASN A 19 6.14 -7.59 13.45
CA ASN A 19 6.81 -6.75 14.43
C ASN A 19 7.74 -5.74 13.75
N GLY A 20 7.53 -4.46 14.03
CA GLY A 20 8.30 -3.37 13.45
C GLY A 20 7.91 -3.00 12.01
N GLU A 21 6.96 -3.68 11.40
CA GLU A 21 6.57 -3.47 10.00
C GLU A 21 6.12 -2.04 9.74
N VAL A 22 5.22 -1.52 10.56
CA VAL A 22 4.65 -0.17 10.36
C VAL A 22 5.74 0.89 10.33
N GLU A 23 6.71 0.81 11.23
CA GLU A 23 7.82 1.77 11.27
C GLU A 23 8.69 1.70 10.03
N TRP A 24 9.07 0.49 9.60
CA TRP A 24 9.89 0.28 8.41
C TRP A 24 9.19 0.73 7.14
N VAL A 25 7.91 0.38 7.00
CA VAL A 25 7.12 0.72 5.83
C VAL A 25 6.96 2.23 5.70
N ARG A 26 6.75 2.93 6.82
CA ARG A 26 6.67 4.40 6.82
C ARG A 26 7.99 5.04 6.37
N LYS A 27 9.13 4.52 6.83
CA LYS A 27 10.44 5.01 6.39
C LYS A 27 10.66 4.81 4.90
N ILE A 28 10.24 3.66 4.36
CA ILE A 28 10.30 3.38 2.93
C ILE A 28 9.43 4.37 2.16
N ALA A 29 8.20 4.57 2.60
CA ALA A 29 7.27 5.49 1.96
C ALA A 29 7.80 6.92 1.93
N GLU A 30 8.36 7.40 3.04
CA GLU A 30 8.94 8.74 3.14
C GLU A 30 10.07 8.95 2.14
N LYS A 31 10.89 7.92 1.90
CA LYS A 31 11.95 7.97 0.89
C LYS A 31 11.41 7.87 -0.53
N LEU A 32 10.29 7.21 -0.71
CA LEU A 32 9.67 7.02 -2.01
C LEU A 32 9.01 8.31 -2.53
N TYR A 33 8.30 9.03 -1.68
CA TYR A 33 7.51 10.19 -2.12
C TYR A 33 8.29 11.20 -2.97
N PRO A 34 9.51 11.63 -2.59
CA PRO A 34 10.27 12.59 -3.40
C PRO A 34 10.70 12.05 -4.76
N LEU A 35 10.68 10.74 -4.96
CA LEU A 35 11.09 10.10 -6.21
C LEU A 35 9.96 9.95 -7.21
N LEU A 36 8.72 10.16 -6.78
CA LEU A 36 7.54 10.00 -7.63
C LEU A 36 7.36 11.20 -8.56
N ASP A 37 7.02 10.92 -9.81
CA ASP A 37 6.80 11.95 -10.83
C ASP A 37 5.41 12.57 -10.65
N THR A 38 5.36 13.72 -9.99
CA THR A 38 4.13 14.46 -9.74
C THR A 38 3.59 15.21 -10.96
N THR A 39 4.35 15.25 -12.06
CA THR A 39 3.80 15.74 -13.32
C THR A 39 2.91 14.70 -13.99
N TYR A 40 3.16 13.42 -13.68
CA TYR A 40 2.40 12.30 -14.22
C TYR A 40 1.33 11.79 -13.24
N TRP A 41 1.66 11.72 -11.96
CA TRP A 41 0.78 11.15 -10.93
C TRP A 41 0.26 12.21 -9.98
N ASP A 42 -1.02 12.07 -9.61
CA ASP A 42 -1.56 12.69 -8.41
C ASP A 42 -1.35 11.71 -7.25
N VAL A 43 -0.33 11.94 -6.44
CA VAL A 43 0.07 11.03 -5.37
C VAL A 43 -0.84 11.21 -4.16
N VAL A 44 -1.50 10.14 -3.75
CA VAL A 44 -2.45 10.14 -2.64
C VAL A 44 -1.95 9.19 -1.55
N LYS A 45 -1.73 9.74 -0.36
CA LYS A 45 -1.36 8.94 0.82
C LYS A 45 -2.64 8.35 1.42
N VAL A 46 -2.71 7.02 1.47
CA VAL A 46 -3.84 6.33 2.09
C VAL A 46 -3.77 6.51 3.61
N PRO A 47 -4.86 6.93 4.28
CA PRO A 47 -4.85 7.07 5.73
C PRO A 47 -4.49 5.77 6.44
N ASP A 48 -3.81 5.87 7.57
CA ASP A 48 -3.42 4.71 8.38
C ASP A 48 -4.26 4.55 9.66
N VAL A 49 -5.25 5.41 9.85
CA VAL A 49 -6.22 5.34 10.96
C VAL A 49 -7.61 5.64 10.40
N TYR A 50 -8.60 4.85 10.78
CA TYR A 50 -9.98 5.00 10.33
C TYR A 50 -10.94 5.09 11.50
N PRO A 51 -11.92 6.02 11.44
CA PRO A 51 -12.94 6.13 12.49
C PRO A 51 -13.70 4.81 12.66
N GLY A 52 -13.89 4.39 13.91
CA GLY A 52 -14.66 3.19 14.23
C GLY A 52 -13.96 1.87 13.93
N GLU A 53 -12.67 1.86 13.55
CA GLU A 53 -11.92 0.61 13.44
C GLU A 53 -11.76 -0.02 14.83
N ASN A 54 -12.01 -1.33 14.92
CA ASN A 54 -11.92 -2.05 16.19
C ASN A 54 -11.21 -3.40 16.08
N SER A 55 -10.70 -3.73 14.92
CA SER A 55 -9.92 -4.94 14.65
C SER A 55 -9.11 -4.76 13.39
N ALA A 56 -8.17 -5.67 13.14
CA ALA A 56 -7.41 -5.68 11.88
C ALA A 56 -8.34 -5.84 10.67
N SER A 57 -9.36 -6.69 10.79
CA SER A 57 -10.33 -6.92 9.71
C SER A 57 -11.17 -5.69 9.41
N THR A 58 -11.69 -5.00 10.43
CA THR A 58 -12.48 -3.78 10.22
C THR A 58 -11.62 -2.64 9.70
N SER A 59 -10.38 -2.54 10.14
CA SER A 59 -9.42 -1.58 9.61
C SER A 59 -9.19 -1.79 8.12
N LEU A 60 -8.99 -3.03 7.70
CA LEU A 60 -8.78 -3.37 6.28
C LEU A 60 -10.01 -3.04 5.43
N ILE A 61 -11.22 -3.39 5.91
CA ILE A 61 -12.47 -3.09 5.20
C ILE A 61 -12.64 -1.58 5.01
N LYS A 62 -12.38 -0.80 6.05
CA LYS A 62 -12.50 0.67 5.98
C LYS A 62 -11.47 1.27 5.03
N ARG A 63 -10.27 0.72 4.97
CA ARG A 63 -9.24 1.13 4.03
C ARG A 63 -9.66 0.87 2.59
N ILE A 64 -10.16 -0.32 2.31
CA ILE A 64 -10.65 -0.69 0.97
C ILE A 64 -11.77 0.26 0.54
N ARG A 65 -12.72 0.54 1.42
CA ARG A 65 -13.81 1.48 1.13
C ARG A 65 -13.29 2.88 0.84
N TRP A 66 -12.34 3.35 1.64
CA TRP A 66 -11.76 4.67 1.45
C TRP A 66 -11.09 4.79 0.07
N ILE A 67 -10.31 3.78 -0.32
CA ILE A 67 -9.64 3.76 -1.62
C ILE A 67 -10.68 3.74 -2.74
N ASN A 68 -11.70 2.90 -2.65
CA ASN A 68 -12.74 2.81 -3.66
C ASN A 68 -13.56 4.10 -3.78
N ASP A 69 -13.83 4.78 -2.66
CA ASP A 69 -14.57 6.04 -2.65
C ASP A 69 -13.76 7.21 -3.24
N ASN A 70 -12.44 7.13 -3.21
CA ASN A 70 -11.54 8.21 -3.65
C ASN A 70 -10.86 7.94 -4.99
N GLY A 71 -10.98 6.74 -5.53
CA GLY A 71 -10.34 6.35 -6.78
C GLY A 71 -11.30 5.69 -7.77
N ASP A 72 -10.77 5.35 -8.93
CA ASP A 72 -11.49 4.63 -9.97
C ASP A 72 -10.59 3.58 -10.64
N ALA A 73 -11.14 2.87 -11.64
CA ALA A 73 -10.45 1.77 -12.30
C ALA A 73 -9.18 2.18 -13.08
N ASN A 74 -8.99 3.47 -13.34
CA ASN A 74 -7.80 3.98 -14.04
C ASN A 74 -6.69 4.37 -13.07
N ASP A 75 -6.98 4.46 -11.79
CA ASP A 75 -6.00 4.78 -10.77
C ASP A 75 -5.16 3.56 -10.40
N MET A 76 -4.06 3.79 -9.72
CA MET A 76 -3.16 2.74 -9.29
C MET A 76 -3.00 2.75 -7.77
N LEU A 77 -2.94 1.58 -7.17
CA LEU A 77 -2.65 1.40 -5.75
C LEU A 77 -1.36 0.61 -5.60
N VAL A 78 -0.46 1.14 -4.79
CA VAL A 78 0.73 0.41 -4.33
C VAL A 78 0.66 0.29 -2.82
N SER A 79 0.64 -0.94 -2.34
CA SER A 79 0.65 -1.25 -0.91
C SER A 79 2.03 -1.78 -0.53
N ILE A 80 2.63 -1.19 0.48
CA ILE A 80 3.99 -1.50 0.91
C ILE A 80 3.91 -2.29 2.22
N HIS A 81 4.52 -3.47 2.24
CA HIS A 81 4.57 -4.35 3.39
C HIS A 81 6.00 -4.80 3.67
N ALA A 82 6.29 -5.10 4.92
CA ALA A 82 7.49 -5.81 5.33
C ALA A 82 7.07 -7.20 5.80
N ASN A 83 7.43 -8.24 5.04
CA ASN A 83 7.02 -9.59 5.32
C ASN A 83 7.88 -10.25 6.41
N SER A 84 7.29 -11.17 7.13
CA SER A 84 8.01 -12.07 8.02
C SER A 84 7.91 -13.50 7.50
N ALA A 85 8.92 -14.31 7.85
CA ALA A 85 8.94 -15.72 7.48
C ALA A 85 9.46 -16.56 8.63
N ALA A 86 9.07 -17.85 8.67
CA ALA A 86 9.58 -18.78 9.65
C ALA A 86 11.10 -18.98 9.52
N ASN A 87 11.62 -18.93 8.29
CA ASN A 87 13.05 -18.98 8.03
C ASN A 87 13.66 -17.59 8.19
N VAL A 88 14.46 -17.39 9.24
CA VAL A 88 15.11 -16.11 9.56
C VAL A 88 16.12 -15.65 8.50
N ASN A 89 16.55 -16.56 7.62
CA ASN A 89 17.46 -16.24 6.52
C ASN A 89 16.74 -15.86 5.23
N ALA A 90 15.41 -15.92 5.20
CA ALA A 90 14.63 -15.50 4.04
C ALA A 90 14.82 -14.01 3.79
N ARG A 91 15.21 -13.67 2.55
CA ARG A 91 15.50 -12.30 2.14
C ARG A 91 15.00 -12.06 0.74
N GLY A 92 14.86 -10.81 0.40
CA GLY A 92 14.51 -10.37 -0.94
C GLY A 92 13.33 -9.41 -0.96
N VAL A 93 13.04 -8.93 -2.16
CA VAL A 93 11.90 -8.06 -2.43
C VAL A 93 11.00 -8.78 -3.41
N GLU A 94 9.71 -8.79 -3.12
CA GLU A 94 8.71 -9.37 -4.02
C GLU A 94 7.63 -8.34 -4.33
N THR A 95 7.10 -8.41 -5.54
CA THR A 95 5.95 -7.60 -5.95
C THR A 95 4.81 -8.53 -6.29
N CYS A 96 3.68 -8.35 -5.60
CA CYS A 96 2.48 -9.15 -5.82
C CYS A 96 1.45 -8.36 -6.62
N TYR A 97 0.66 -9.06 -7.42
CA TYR A 97 -0.42 -8.45 -8.19
C TYR A 97 -1.62 -9.38 -8.23
N TYR A 98 -2.80 -8.81 -8.47
CA TYR A 98 -4.00 -9.61 -8.66
C TYR A 98 -3.94 -10.36 -10.00
N SER A 99 -4.04 -11.68 -9.97
CA SER A 99 -3.85 -12.54 -11.15
C SER A 99 -4.85 -12.26 -12.29
N GLY A 100 -5.99 -11.67 -11.97
CA GLY A 100 -6.99 -11.27 -12.98
C GLY A 100 -6.72 -9.93 -13.65
N SER A 101 -5.62 -9.24 -13.33
CA SER A 101 -5.32 -7.91 -13.87
C SER A 101 -4.02 -7.91 -14.68
N ASP A 102 -4.13 -7.80 -16.00
CA ASP A 102 -2.98 -7.69 -16.88
C ASP A 102 -2.22 -6.37 -16.67
N LYS A 103 -2.92 -5.28 -16.37
CA LYS A 103 -2.30 -4.00 -16.06
C LYS A 103 -1.45 -4.08 -14.79
N SER A 104 -1.95 -4.71 -13.75
CA SER A 104 -1.21 -4.89 -12.51
C SER A 104 0.00 -5.78 -12.70
N LYS A 105 -0.12 -6.84 -13.51
CA LYS A 105 1.00 -7.71 -13.85
C LYS A 105 2.11 -6.95 -14.58
N GLU A 106 1.76 -6.14 -15.57
CA GLU A 106 2.71 -5.33 -16.33
C GLU A 106 3.49 -4.39 -15.41
N GLU A 107 2.80 -3.67 -14.52
CA GLU A 107 3.44 -2.75 -13.58
C GLU A 107 4.32 -3.49 -12.56
N ALA A 108 3.92 -4.65 -12.10
CA ALA A 108 4.70 -5.45 -11.15
C ALA A 108 6.02 -5.96 -11.75
N LEU A 109 6.05 -6.17 -13.06
CA LEU A 109 7.25 -6.67 -13.78
C LEU A 109 8.16 -5.55 -14.29
N ARG A 110 7.72 -4.32 -14.19
CA ARG A 110 8.49 -3.14 -14.62
C ARG A 110 9.53 -2.77 -13.56
#